data_85407397eddad917633d1db460c01c5b
#
_entry.id   85407397eddad917633d1db460c01c5b
#
_cell.length_a   1.000
_cell.length_b   1.000
_cell.length_c   1.000
_cell.angle_alpha   90.00
_cell.angle_beta   90.00
_cell.angle_gamma   90.00
#
_symmetry.space_group_name_H-M   'P 1'
#
loop_
_entity.id
_entity.type
_entity.pdbx_description
1 polymer ?
#
loop_
_entity_poly.entity_id
_entity_poly.type
_entity_poly.pdbx_seq_one_letter_code
_entity_poly.pdbx_strand_id
1 'polypeptide(L)'
;MLKAKGYKTGIFGKWHLGHHPEFLPNNHGFDEFKGIPYSNDMWPVDYDGRQVPSDHRLAKAYPQLPFFQNFEVVKEIKTLEDQGQLTTELTEAAVDFIERNKENPFFLYVPHPMPHTPIAVSDKFKGKSEQGLYGDVIMEIDWSVGQIMKKLKEHQLHENTLFIFTSDNGPWLNFGNHAGSALPLREGKGTAWEGGQREPCVIYYPNGIEGGRIIETPIMAIDLLPTIAEITDAELPKNKIDGKSVLKILTGEDHQSPQEAY
;
A
#
# COMPACT_ATOMS: atom_id res chain seq x y z
N MET A 1 4.68 15.46 -11.29
CA MET A 1 3.42 16.10 -10.96
C MET A 1 3.52 16.81 -9.60
N LEU A 2 3.36 16.16 -8.46
CA LEU A 2 3.31 16.78 -7.12
C LEU A 2 4.59 17.53 -6.70
N LYS A 3 5.78 17.03 -7.06
CA LYS A 3 7.05 17.74 -6.78
C LYS A 3 7.11 19.14 -7.42
N ALA A 4 6.47 19.35 -8.57
CA ALA A 4 6.37 20.68 -9.20
C ALA A 4 5.49 21.65 -8.39
N LYS A 5 4.65 21.12 -7.50
CA LYS A 5 3.83 21.88 -6.54
C LYS A 5 4.50 21.98 -5.14
N GLY A 6 5.77 21.60 -5.01
CA GLY A 6 6.53 21.71 -3.77
C GLY A 6 6.33 20.56 -2.79
N TYR A 7 5.63 19.49 -3.17
CA TYR A 7 5.42 18.32 -2.31
C TYR A 7 6.73 17.56 -2.05
N LYS A 8 6.96 17.20 -0.80
CA LYS A 8 7.91 16.16 -0.41
C LYS A 8 7.29 14.80 -0.64
N THR A 9 8.06 13.83 -1.13
CA THR A 9 7.49 12.57 -1.57
C THR A 9 8.23 11.39 -0.94
N GLY A 10 7.51 10.51 -0.26
CA GLY A 10 8.04 9.31 0.38
C GLY A 10 7.25 8.06 0.01
N ILE A 11 7.95 6.94 -0.16
CA ILE A 11 7.37 5.62 -0.28
C ILE A 11 8.02 4.67 0.72
N PHE A 12 7.20 4.02 1.55
CA PHE A 12 7.65 3.07 2.55
C PHE A 12 6.87 1.77 2.42
N GLY A 13 7.47 0.75 1.77
CA GLY A 13 6.78 -0.49 1.50
C GLY A 13 7.27 -1.28 0.29
N LYS A 14 6.35 -2.03 -0.32
CA LYS A 14 6.57 -2.86 -1.50
C LYS A 14 6.47 -2.02 -2.77
N TRP A 15 7.56 -1.96 -3.56
CA TRP A 15 7.58 -1.24 -4.83
C TRP A 15 7.06 -2.07 -6.02
N HIS A 16 7.52 -3.30 -6.16
CA HIS A 16 7.15 -4.30 -7.19
C HIS A 16 7.51 -3.95 -8.64
N LEU A 17 8.32 -2.93 -8.90
CA LEU A 17 8.64 -2.47 -10.27
C LEU A 17 10.13 -2.58 -10.63
N GLY A 18 10.94 -3.22 -9.78
CA GLY A 18 12.34 -3.51 -10.10
C GLY A 18 13.33 -3.06 -9.05
N HIS A 19 14.53 -3.70 -9.08
CA HIS A 19 15.62 -3.49 -8.12
C HIS A 19 16.85 -2.82 -8.72
N HIS A 20 16.95 -2.73 -10.06
CA HIS A 20 18.03 -1.97 -10.68
C HIS A 20 17.84 -0.47 -10.39
N PRO A 21 18.94 0.29 -10.24
CA PRO A 21 18.86 1.70 -9.85
C PRO A 21 17.88 2.53 -10.69
N GLU A 22 17.84 2.31 -11.99
CA GLU A 22 16.93 3.01 -12.91
C GLU A 22 15.45 2.76 -12.63
N PHE A 23 15.10 1.65 -11.96
CA PHE A 23 13.72 1.28 -11.66
C PHE A 23 13.31 1.59 -10.22
N LEU A 24 14.24 2.02 -9.37
CA LEU A 24 13.91 2.33 -7.97
C LEU A 24 13.02 3.58 -7.85
N PRO A 25 12.18 3.67 -6.83
CA PRO A 25 11.22 4.76 -6.63
C PRO A 25 11.82 6.17 -6.72
N ASN A 26 13.06 6.34 -6.30
CA ASN A 26 13.75 7.63 -6.33
C ASN A 26 13.91 8.19 -7.76
N ASN A 27 13.98 7.33 -8.78
CA ASN A 27 13.99 7.73 -10.19
C ASN A 27 12.59 7.90 -10.79
N HIS A 28 11.54 7.59 -10.01
CA HIS A 28 10.14 7.69 -10.41
C HIS A 28 9.33 8.72 -9.60
N GLY A 29 10.03 9.71 -9.04
CA GLY A 29 9.41 10.88 -8.43
C GLY A 29 9.33 10.86 -6.90
N PHE A 30 9.85 9.84 -6.23
CA PHE A 30 9.95 9.81 -4.77
C PHE A 30 11.30 10.36 -4.29
N ASP A 31 11.28 11.24 -3.28
CA ASP A 31 12.48 11.76 -2.63
C ASP A 31 13.10 10.72 -1.71
N GLU A 32 12.26 9.92 -1.04
CA GLU A 32 12.67 8.90 -0.10
C GLU A 32 11.99 7.55 -0.38
N PHE A 33 12.78 6.48 -0.29
CA PHE A 33 12.31 5.11 -0.37
C PHE A 33 12.88 4.27 0.78
N LYS A 34 12.03 3.49 1.45
CA LYS A 34 12.45 2.41 2.36
C LYS A 34 11.53 1.23 2.16
N GLY A 35 12.07 0.05 1.83
CA GLY A 35 11.24 -1.12 1.59
C GLY A 35 11.85 -2.18 0.68
N ILE A 36 10.99 -3.01 0.12
CA ILE A 36 11.38 -4.12 -0.76
C ILE A 36 11.07 -3.77 -2.23
N PRO A 37 11.98 -4.12 -3.18
CA PRO A 37 11.83 -3.74 -4.59
C PRO A 37 10.82 -4.57 -5.35
N TYR A 38 10.48 -5.75 -4.84
CA TYR A 38 9.51 -6.71 -5.37
C TYR A 38 8.51 -7.15 -4.30
N SER A 39 7.92 -8.32 -4.46
CA SER A 39 7.01 -8.92 -3.49
C SER A 39 7.76 -9.76 -2.45
N ASN A 40 7.19 -9.88 -1.28
CA ASN A 40 7.74 -10.65 -0.16
C ASN A 40 7.72 -12.18 -0.34
N ASP A 41 7.14 -12.69 -1.43
CA ASP A 41 7.21 -14.10 -1.86
C ASP A 41 8.31 -14.36 -2.91
N MET A 42 9.05 -13.34 -3.34
CA MET A 42 10.11 -13.43 -4.34
C MET A 42 11.48 -13.61 -3.67
N TRP A 43 11.64 -14.71 -2.95
CA TRP A 43 12.83 -15.09 -2.20
C TRP A 43 12.90 -16.62 -2.03
N PRO A 44 14.03 -17.23 -1.56
CA PRO A 44 14.19 -18.68 -1.46
C PRO A 44 13.54 -19.29 -0.22
N VAL A 45 12.31 -18.89 0.11
CA VAL A 45 11.53 -19.34 1.27
C VAL A 45 10.13 -19.74 0.83
N ASP A 46 9.63 -20.84 1.34
CA ASP A 46 8.25 -21.29 1.10
C ASP A 46 7.24 -20.45 1.91
N TYR A 47 5.96 -20.56 1.57
CA TYR A 47 4.89 -19.78 2.21
C TYR A 47 4.75 -20.01 3.72
N ASP A 48 5.28 -21.12 4.23
CA ASP A 48 5.31 -21.48 5.65
C ASP A 48 6.63 -21.09 6.37
N GLY A 49 7.53 -20.38 5.68
CA GLY A 49 8.78 -19.88 6.23
C GLY A 49 9.96 -20.83 6.15
N ARG A 50 9.79 -22.00 5.53
CA ARG A 50 10.91 -22.93 5.35
C ARG A 50 11.81 -22.49 4.21
N GLN A 51 13.12 -22.50 4.46
CA GLN A 51 14.11 -22.34 3.41
C GLN A 51 13.97 -23.47 2.40
N VAL A 52 13.90 -23.14 1.13
CA VAL A 52 13.82 -24.16 0.07
C VAL A 52 15.20 -24.66 -0.31
N PRO A 53 15.34 -25.93 -0.77
CA PRO A 53 16.60 -26.46 -1.27
C PRO A 53 17.19 -25.61 -2.42
N SER A 54 18.52 -25.62 -2.58
CA SER A 54 19.21 -24.82 -3.59
C SER A 54 18.84 -25.17 -5.04
N ASP A 55 18.33 -26.36 -5.29
CA ASP A 55 17.82 -26.82 -6.58
C ASP A 55 16.35 -26.44 -6.83
N HIS A 56 15.66 -25.94 -5.83
CA HIS A 56 14.28 -25.50 -5.94
C HIS A 56 14.13 -24.28 -6.87
N ARG A 57 12.96 -24.12 -7.52
CA ARG A 57 12.67 -23.03 -8.44
C ARG A 57 12.89 -21.65 -7.80
N LEU A 58 12.41 -21.44 -6.58
CA LEU A 58 12.55 -20.17 -5.87
C LEU A 58 14.00 -19.80 -5.58
N ALA A 59 14.83 -20.78 -5.14
CA ALA A 59 16.24 -20.56 -4.87
C ALA A 59 17.06 -20.26 -6.14
N LYS A 60 16.63 -20.78 -7.29
CA LYS A 60 17.26 -20.48 -8.59
C LYS A 60 16.81 -19.14 -9.18
N ALA A 61 15.58 -18.71 -8.87
CA ALA A 61 14.98 -17.51 -9.44
C ALA A 61 15.28 -16.25 -8.64
N TYR A 62 15.42 -16.36 -7.32
CA TYR A 62 15.47 -15.21 -6.43
C TYR A 62 16.64 -15.29 -5.43
N PRO A 63 17.33 -14.16 -5.18
CA PRO A 63 18.24 -14.01 -4.04
C PRO A 63 17.46 -13.91 -2.73
N GLN A 64 18.15 -13.75 -1.60
CA GLN A 64 17.52 -13.27 -0.37
C GLN A 64 16.85 -11.92 -0.65
N LEU A 65 15.71 -11.68 0.01
CA LEU A 65 14.90 -10.49 -0.24
C LEU A 65 15.63 -9.22 0.24
N PRO A 66 16.09 -8.35 -0.67
CA PRO A 66 16.79 -7.15 -0.27
C PRO A 66 15.83 -6.12 0.30
N PHE A 67 16.27 -5.41 1.34
CA PHE A 67 15.56 -4.27 1.91
C PHE A 67 16.38 -3.00 1.65
N PHE A 68 15.77 -2.06 0.96
CA PHE A 68 16.41 -0.85 0.49
C PHE A 68 16.13 0.34 1.42
N GLN A 69 17.13 1.22 1.47
CA GLN A 69 16.95 2.62 1.84
C GLN A 69 17.49 3.48 0.69
N ASN A 70 16.60 4.14 -0.03
CA ASN A 70 16.88 4.82 -1.28
C ASN A 70 17.53 3.86 -2.31
N PHE A 71 18.78 4.08 -2.69
CA PHE A 71 19.52 3.27 -3.66
C PHE A 71 20.35 2.14 -3.04
N GLU A 72 20.39 2.04 -1.72
CA GLU A 72 21.27 1.11 -1.02
C GLU A 72 20.48 -0.04 -0.39
N VAL A 73 21.01 -1.26 -0.52
CA VAL A 73 20.54 -2.42 0.24
C VAL A 73 21.11 -2.32 1.65
N VAL A 74 20.27 -2.03 2.63
CA VAL A 74 20.69 -1.86 4.04
C VAL A 74 20.61 -3.13 4.87
N LYS A 75 19.79 -4.09 4.43
CA LYS A 75 19.72 -5.45 5.00
C LYS A 75 19.08 -6.42 4.01
N GLU A 76 19.17 -7.71 4.33
CA GLU A 76 18.43 -8.78 3.66
C GLU A 76 17.41 -9.39 4.62
N ILE A 77 16.23 -9.68 4.12
CA ILE A 77 15.19 -10.44 4.82
C ILE A 77 15.44 -11.91 4.54
N LYS A 78 15.71 -12.73 5.58
CA LYS A 78 16.12 -14.12 5.46
C LYS A 78 15.15 -15.10 6.11
N THR A 79 14.33 -14.61 7.04
CA THR A 79 13.40 -15.43 7.81
C THR A 79 12.03 -14.75 7.90
N LEU A 80 11.00 -15.49 8.30
CA LEU A 80 9.68 -14.89 8.60
C LEU A 80 9.74 -13.96 9.82
N GLU A 81 10.66 -14.18 10.74
CA GLU A 81 10.89 -13.26 11.87
C GLU A 81 11.38 -11.90 11.36
N ASP A 82 12.35 -11.89 10.42
CA ASP A 82 12.79 -10.64 9.77
C ASP A 82 11.63 -9.97 9.03
N GLN A 83 10.84 -10.76 8.29
CA GLN A 83 9.69 -10.25 7.55
C GLN A 83 8.60 -9.71 8.49
N GLY A 84 8.41 -10.32 9.66
CA GLY A 84 7.47 -9.88 10.69
C GLY A 84 7.74 -8.47 11.23
N GLN A 85 8.97 -7.95 11.07
CA GLN A 85 9.31 -6.58 11.49
C GLN A 85 8.94 -5.52 10.43
N LEU A 86 8.62 -5.92 9.19
CA LEU A 86 8.45 -4.97 8.08
C LEU A 86 7.31 -3.97 8.34
N THR A 87 6.15 -4.43 8.78
CA THR A 87 5.02 -3.52 9.02
C THR A 87 5.36 -2.46 10.06
N THR A 88 6.01 -2.84 11.17
CA THR A 88 6.48 -1.90 12.19
C THR A 88 7.53 -0.94 11.64
N GLU A 89 8.59 -1.42 10.97
CA GLU A 89 9.66 -0.56 10.43
C GLU A 89 9.17 0.44 9.37
N LEU A 90 8.25 0.01 8.52
CA LEU A 90 7.66 0.87 7.49
C LEU A 90 6.74 1.93 8.10
N THR A 91 6.00 1.55 9.15
CA THR A 91 5.17 2.48 9.93
C THR A 91 6.01 3.55 10.62
N GLU A 92 7.11 3.15 11.26
CA GLU A 92 8.04 4.09 11.91
C GLU A 92 8.66 5.05 10.90
N ALA A 93 9.05 4.56 9.71
CA ALA A 93 9.55 5.40 8.63
C ALA A 93 8.49 6.40 8.13
N ALA A 94 7.24 5.97 8.01
CA ALA A 94 6.14 6.83 7.61
C ALA A 94 5.86 7.93 8.65
N VAL A 95 5.85 7.57 9.93
CA VAL A 95 5.66 8.52 11.05
C VAL A 95 6.80 9.52 11.12
N ASP A 96 8.06 9.08 10.98
CA ASP A 96 9.23 9.94 10.93
C ASP A 96 9.22 10.89 9.71
N PHE A 97 8.80 10.39 8.55
CA PHE A 97 8.64 11.22 7.35
C PHE A 97 7.64 12.36 7.57
N ILE A 98 6.48 12.07 8.21
CA ILE A 98 5.49 13.11 8.54
C ILE A 98 6.09 14.14 9.51
N GLU A 99 6.81 13.68 10.55
CA GLU A 99 7.46 14.57 11.53
C GLU A 99 8.43 15.54 10.87
N ARG A 100 9.29 15.04 9.97
CA ARG A 100 10.30 15.84 9.27
C ARG A 100 9.71 16.78 8.21
N ASN A 101 8.52 16.48 7.70
CA ASN A 101 7.90 17.23 6.61
C ASN A 101 6.61 17.96 7.01
N LYS A 102 6.30 18.09 8.30
CA LYS A 102 5.06 18.69 8.80
C LYS A 102 4.78 20.12 8.36
N GLU A 103 5.83 20.87 8.02
CA GLU A 103 5.73 22.26 7.52
C GLU A 103 5.63 22.35 5.97
N ASN A 104 5.64 21.20 5.28
CA ASN A 104 5.60 21.14 3.83
C ASN A 104 4.38 20.34 3.37
N PRO A 105 3.84 20.60 2.18
CA PRO A 105 2.96 19.62 1.57
C PRO A 105 3.73 18.34 1.28
N PHE A 106 3.10 17.20 1.48
CA PHE A 106 3.75 15.91 1.22
C PHE A 106 2.81 14.90 0.56
N PHE A 107 3.41 13.96 -0.14
CA PHE A 107 2.79 12.75 -0.65
C PHE A 107 3.49 11.54 -0.03
N LEU A 108 2.75 10.78 0.73
CA LEU A 108 3.24 9.58 1.40
C LEU A 108 2.49 8.36 0.89
N TYR A 109 3.21 7.39 0.34
CA TYR A 109 2.67 6.12 -0.10
C TYR A 109 3.23 4.99 0.77
N VAL A 110 2.35 4.24 1.43
CA VAL A 110 2.74 3.16 2.36
C VAL A 110 2.15 1.83 1.88
N PRO A 111 2.72 1.23 0.81
CA PRO A 111 2.27 -0.04 0.29
C PRO A 111 2.83 -1.19 1.12
N HIS A 112 2.11 -1.57 2.18
CA HIS A 112 2.51 -2.67 3.04
C HIS A 112 2.73 -3.97 2.25
N PRO A 113 3.82 -4.74 2.48
CA PRO A 113 3.98 -6.09 1.93
C PRO A 113 2.92 -7.06 2.46
N MET A 114 2.49 -6.88 3.70
CA MET A 114 1.40 -7.65 4.31
C MET A 114 0.03 -7.07 3.89
N PRO A 115 -0.99 -7.91 3.75
CA PRO A 115 -1.11 -9.34 4.10
C PRO A 115 -0.75 -10.32 2.96
N HIS A 116 0.11 -9.97 2.01
CA HIS A 116 0.56 -10.90 0.97
C HIS A 116 1.37 -12.05 1.56
N THR A 117 1.12 -13.27 1.09
CA THR A 117 1.88 -14.48 1.50
C THR A 117 3.34 -14.44 1.01
N PRO A 118 4.27 -15.04 1.79
CA PRO A 118 4.10 -15.62 3.12
C PRO A 118 3.81 -14.55 4.15
N ILE A 119 2.79 -14.78 5.00
CA ILE A 119 2.40 -13.81 6.02
C ILE A 119 3.28 -13.93 7.26
N ALA A 120 3.63 -12.78 7.82
CA ALA A 120 4.38 -12.68 9.05
C ALA A 120 3.92 -11.45 9.84
N VAL A 121 4.10 -11.47 11.14
CA VAL A 121 3.66 -10.42 12.06
C VAL A 121 4.69 -10.24 13.16
N SER A 122 4.81 -9.03 13.70
CA SER A 122 5.68 -8.77 14.83
C SER A 122 5.21 -9.47 16.12
N ASP A 123 6.13 -9.71 17.04
CA ASP A 123 5.82 -10.32 18.36
C ASP A 123 4.76 -9.55 19.13
N LYS A 124 4.63 -8.25 18.87
CA LYS A 124 3.63 -7.39 19.48
C LYS A 124 2.20 -7.85 19.18
N PHE A 125 1.95 -8.40 17.99
CA PHE A 125 0.60 -8.79 17.53
C PHE A 125 0.43 -10.31 17.44
N LYS A 126 1.50 -11.09 17.51
CA LYS A 126 1.46 -12.55 17.40
C LYS A 126 0.54 -13.18 18.44
N GLY A 127 -0.44 -13.94 17.96
CA GLY A 127 -1.43 -14.62 18.81
C GLY A 127 -2.44 -13.69 19.49
N LYS A 128 -2.67 -12.49 18.98
CA LYS A 128 -3.65 -11.53 19.54
C LYS A 128 -5.04 -11.68 18.95
N SER A 129 -5.13 -12.13 17.70
CA SER A 129 -6.39 -12.28 17.01
C SER A 129 -7.02 -13.66 17.24
N GLU A 130 -8.33 -13.72 17.35
CA GLU A 130 -9.11 -14.97 17.31
C GLU A 130 -9.15 -15.60 15.90
N GLN A 131 -8.73 -14.84 14.88
CA GLN A 131 -8.68 -15.26 13.46
C GLN A 131 -7.29 -15.80 13.05
N GLY A 132 -6.44 -16.17 14.02
CA GLY A 132 -5.10 -16.71 13.77
C GLY A 132 -4.15 -15.70 13.16
N LEU A 133 -3.11 -16.19 12.47
CA LEU A 133 -2.02 -15.37 11.97
C LEU A 133 -2.48 -14.30 10.98
N TYR A 134 -3.46 -14.60 10.12
CA TYR A 134 -4.00 -13.59 9.19
C TYR A 134 -4.66 -12.42 9.95
N GLY A 135 -5.44 -12.74 10.98
CA GLY A 135 -6.04 -11.72 11.84
C GLY A 135 -5.01 -10.90 12.60
N ASP A 136 -3.92 -11.52 13.09
CA ASP A 136 -2.81 -10.82 13.75
C ASP A 136 -2.17 -9.80 12.78
N VAL A 137 -1.96 -10.19 11.52
CA VAL A 137 -1.42 -9.31 10.48
C VAL A 137 -2.34 -8.13 10.20
N ILE A 138 -3.65 -8.36 10.09
CA ILE A 138 -4.63 -7.29 9.89
C ILE A 138 -4.65 -6.32 11.08
N MET A 139 -4.54 -6.84 12.32
CA MET A 139 -4.44 -5.99 13.52
C MET A 139 -3.18 -5.12 13.50
N GLU A 140 -2.06 -5.63 12.98
CA GLU A 140 -0.82 -4.85 12.87
C GLU A 140 -0.93 -3.76 11.77
N ILE A 141 -1.60 -4.05 10.66
CA ILE A 141 -1.88 -3.06 9.61
C ILE A 141 -2.81 -1.97 10.15
N ASP A 142 -3.87 -2.33 10.87
CA ASP A 142 -4.77 -1.37 11.53
C ASP A 142 -4.01 -0.47 12.52
N TRP A 143 -3.14 -1.07 13.34
CA TRP A 143 -2.24 -0.31 14.22
C TRP A 143 -1.36 0.67 13.43
N SER A 144 -0.81 0.25 12.29
CA SER A 144 0.00 1.12 11.44
C SER A 144 -0.79 2.34 10.97
N VAL A 145 -2.00 2.12 10.46
CA VAL A 145 -2.94 3.21 10.08
C VAL A 145 -3.19 4.13 11.27
N GLY A 146 -3.43 3.55 12.45
CA GLY A 146 -3.62 4.30 13.69
C GLY A 146 -2.41 5.17 14.08
N GLN A 147 -1.17 4.68 13.91
CA GLN A 147 0.05 5.45 14.21
C GLN A 147 0.22 6.63 13.24
N ILE A 148 0.01 6.42 11.95
CA ILE A 148 0.07 7.46 10.94
C ILE A 148 -1.00 8.54 11.22
N MET A 149 -2.24 8.12 11.44
CA MET A 149 -3.34 9.04 11.75
C MET A 149 -3.09 9.82 13.07
N LYS A 150 -2.54 9.16 14.09
CA LYS A 150 -2.14 9.80 15.35
C LYS A 150 -1.10 10.89 15.09
N LYS A 151 -0.07 10.62 14.28
CA LYS A 151 0.97 11.60 13.93
C LYS A 151 0.39 12.80 13.18
N LEU A 152 -0.51 12.58 12.24
CA LEU A 152 -1.23 13.65 11.53
C LEU A 152 -2.04 14.53 12.49
N LYS A 153 -2.73 13.91 13.47
CA LYS A 153 -3.50 14.64 14.49
C LYS A 153 -2.61 15.43 15.45
N GLU A 154 -1.48 14.89 15.87
CA GLU A 154 -0.49 15.58 16.72
C GLU A 154 -0.05 16.92 16.12
N HIS A 155 0.08 16.97 14.79
CA HIS A 155 0.47 18.18 14.06
C HIS A 155 -0.71 18.95 13.44
N GLN A 156 -1.95 18.59 13.73
CA GLN A 156 -3.17 19.21 13.19
C GLN A 156 -3.24 19.18 11.64
N LEU A 157 -2.60 18.17 11.03
CA LEU A 157 -2.56 17.99 9.58
C LEU A 157 -3.72 17.14 9.04
N HIS A 158 -4.38 16.36 9.90
CA HIS A 158 -5.35 15.33 9.50
C HIS A 158 -6.57 15.90 8.76
N GLU A 159 -7.00 17.13 9.05
CA GLU A 159 -8.14 17.75 8.37
C GLU A 159 -7.82 18.14 6.93
N ASN A 160 -6.55 18.51 6.67
CA ASN A 160 -6.05 18.90 5.35
C ASN A 160 -5.19 17.82 4.68
N THR A 161 -5.38 16.57 5.05
CA THR A 161 -4.72 15.41 4.44
C THR A 161 -5.78 14.51 3.82
N LEU A 162 -5.70 14.30 2.50
CA LEU A 162 -6.44 13.24 1.83
C LEU A 162 -5.81 11.90 2.22
N PHE A 163 -6.46 11.17 3.11
CA PHE A 163 -6.03 9.86 3.57
C PHE A 163 -6.85 8.79 2.87
N ILE A 164 -6.18 7.86 2.18
CA ILE A 164 -6.81 6.76 1.44
C ILE A 164 -6.27 5.44 1.99
N PHE A 165 -7.16 4.56 2.40
CA PHE A 165 -6.85 3.16 2.72
C PHE A 165 -7.58 2.26 1.73
N THR A 166 -6.82 1.38 1.05
CA THR A 166 -7.36 0.45 0.07
C THR A 166 -6.44 -0.76 -0.09
N SER A 167 -6.84 -1.75 -0.89
CA SER A 167 -6.02 -2.87 -1.32
C SER A 167 -5.76 -2.81 -2.84
N ASP A 168 -4.76 -3.53 -3.30
CA ASP A 168 -4.41 -3.63 -4.72
C ASP A 168 -5.19 -4.74 -5.45
N ASN A 169 -5.63 -5.76 -4.73
CA ASN A 169 -6.42 -6.88 -5.23
C ASN A 169 -7.05 -7.68 -4.08
N GLY A 170 -8.00 -8.55 -4.42
CA GLY A 170 -8.65 -9.45 -3.49
C GLY A 170 -7.76 -10.53 -2.89
N PRO A 171 -8.27 -11.31 -1.94
CA PRO A 171 -7.52 -12.33 -1.21
C PRO A 171 -7.08 -13.47 -2.14
N TRP A 172 -5.87 -13.98 -1.90
CA TRP A 172 -5.32 -15.12 -2.65
C TRP A 172 -5.80 -16.45 -2.06
N LEU A 173 -7.01 -16.84 -2.40
CA LEU A 173 -7.75 -17.95 -1.76
C LEU A 173 -7.03 -19.31 -1.77
N ASN A 174 -6.07 -19.51 -2.68
CA ASN A 174 -5.28 -20.76 -2.75
C ASN A 174 -4.43 -21.02 -1.50
N PHE A 175 -4.19 -20.01 -0.66
CA PHE A 175 -3.41 -20.12 0.57
C PHE A 175 -4.27 -20.35 1.84
N GLY A 176 -5.57 -20.65 1.68
CA GLY A 176 -6.44 -21.05 2.78
C GLY A 176 -6.49 -20.02 3.91
N ASN A 177 -6.10 -20.43 5.12
CA ASN A 177 -6.11 -19.56 6.30
C ASN A 177 -5.05 -18.43 6.29
N HIS A 178 -4.18 -18.37 5.28
CA HIS A 178 -3.25 -17.26 5.05
C HIS A 178 -3.79 -16.24 4.03
N ALA A 179 -5.00 -16.43 3.51
CA ALA A 179 -5.51 -15.66 2.38
C ALA A 179 -6.56 -14.60 2.73
N GLY A 180 -7.21 -14.66 3.87
CA GLY A 180 -8.38 -13.84 4.17
C GLY A 180 -9.65 -14.31 3.44
N SER A 181 -10.62 -13.42 3.25
CA SER A 181 -11.92 -13.72 2.64
C SER A 181 -12.44 -12.55 1.83
N ALA A 182 -13.00 -12.85 0.66
CA ALA A 182 -13.73 -11.88 -0.16
C ALA A 182 -15.25 -11.93 0.04
N LEU A 183 -15.77 -12.81 0.90
CA LEU A 183 -17.21 -12.99 1.08
C LEU A 183 -17.94 -11.67 1.41
N PRO A 184 -19.13 -11.43 0.83
CA PRO A 184 -19.93 -12.34 -0.02
C PRO A 184 -19.58 -12.33 -1.52
N LEU A 185 -18.48 -11.67 -1.92
CA LEU A 185 -18.06 -11.57 -3.31
C LEU A 185 -17.52 -12.92 -3.82
N ARG A 186 -17.70 -13.17 -5.11
CA ARG A 186 -17.26 -14.41 -5.76
C ARG A 186 -15.76 -14.35 -6.04
N GLU A 187 -15.05 -15.49 -5.78
CA GLU A 187 -13.63 -15.71 -6.09
C GLU A 187 -12.69 -14.74 -5.35
N GLY A 188 -11.47 -14.56 -5.86
CA GLY A 188 -10.41 -13.76 -5.27
C GLY A 188 -9.33 -13.38 -6.28
N LYS A 189 -8.14 -13.04 -5.79
CA LYS A 189 -6.99 -12.62 -6.58
C LYS A 189 -6.75 -13.50 -7.81
N GLY A 190 -6.48 -12.85 -8.95
CA GLY A 190 -6.17 -13.49 -10.22
C GLY A 190 -7.42 -13.88 -11.03
N THR A 191 -8.60 -13.47 -10.62
CA THR A 191 -9.85 -13.70 -11.36
C THR A 191 -10.51 -12.38 -11.75
N ALA A 192 -11.38 -12.42 -12.76
CA ALA A 192 -12.19 -11.28 -13.20
C ALA A 192 -13.49 -11.10 -12.39
N TRP A 193 -13.70 -11.91 -11.35
CA TRP A 193 -14.86 -11.80 -10.47
C TRP A 193 -14.66 -10.71 -9.42
N GLU A 194 -15.75 -10.21 -8.87
CA GLU A 194 -15.72 -9.10 -7.91
C GLU A 194 -14.82 -9.36 -6.70
N GLY A 195 -14.74 -10.60 -6.20
CA GLY A 195 -13.83 -10.95 -5.10
C GLY A 195 -12.34 -10.80 -5.42
N GLY A 196 -11.97 -10.69 -6.71
CA GLY A 196 -10.60 -10.46 -7.15
C GLY A 196 -10.27 -8.99 -7.38
N GLN A 197 -11.26 -8.14 -7.62
CA GLN A 197 -11.06 -6.77 -8.12
C GLN A 197 -11.80 -5.69 -7.33
N ARG A 198 -12.84 -6.03 -6.57
CA ARG A 198 -13.59 -5.07 -5.75
C ARG A 198 -13.01 -5.02 -4.35
N GLU A 199 -12.22 -3.98 -4.12
CA GLU A 199 -11.44 -3.80 -2.91
C GLU A 199 -12.12 -2.87 -1.91
N PRO A 200 -11.89 -3.06 -0.59
CA PRO A 200 -12.30 -2.07 0.38
C PRO A 200 -11.57 -0.75 0.11
N CYS A 201 -12.29 0.35 0.17
CA CYS A 201 -11.70 1.68 0.05
C CYS A 201 -12.32 2.61 1.09
N VAL A 202 -11.47 3.20 1.92
CA VAL A 202 -11.88 4.20 2.91
C VAL A 202 -11.13 5.49 2.63
N ILE A 203 -11.86 6.59 2.43
CA ILE A 203 -11.29 7.89 2.15
C ILE A 203 -11.70 8.86 3.27
N TYR A 204 -10.71 9.55 3.83
CA TYR A 204 -10.89 10.54 4.87
C TYR A 204 -10.22 11.85 4.45
N TYR A 205 -11.00 12.92 4.30
CA TYR A 205 -10.52 14.26 3.96
C TYR A 205 -11.52 15.31 4.43
N PRO A 206 -11.55 15.65 5.72
CA PRO A 206 -12.59 16.55 6.31
C PRO A 206 -12.73 17.90 5.62
N ASN A 207 -11.62 18.51 5.19
CA ASN A 207 -11.65 19.80 4.52
C ASN A 207 -12.21 19.77 3.09
N GLY A 208 -12.41 18.59 2.50
CA GLY A 208 -12.86 18.48 1.11
C GLY A 208 -13.94 17.43 0.86
N ILE A 209 -14.17 16.50 1.79
CA ILE A 209 -15.15 15.41 1.62
C ILE A 209 -15.94 15.24 2.91
N GLU A 210 -17.27 15.33 2.81
CA GLU A 210 -18.16 15.09 3.94
C GLU A 210 -18.08 13.62 4.40
N GLY A 211 -17.87 13.41 5.69
CA GLY A 211 -17.77 12.08 6.28
C GLY A 211 -19.11 11.38 6.46
N GLY A 212 -19.05 10.05 6.79
CA GLY A 212 -20.23 9.25 7.08
C GLY A 212 -21.02 8.79 5.84
N ARG A 213 -20.46 8.94 4.65
CA ARG A 213 -21.10 8.53 3.38
C ARG A 213 -20.64 7.17 2.94
N ILE A 214 -21.55 6.43 2.30
CA ILE A 214 -21.25 5.22 1.55
C ILE A 214 -21.43 5.55 0.07
N ILE A 215 -20.39 5.35 -0.72
CA ILE A 215 -20.38 5.59 -2.16
C ILE A 215 -20.45 4.23 -2.84
N GLU A 216 -21.56 3.96 -3.55
CA GLU A 216 -21.77 2.70 -4.27
C GLU A 216 -21.26 2.75 -5.72
N THR A 217 -20.97 3.96 -6.22
CA THR A 217 -20.42 4.14 -7.58
C THR A 217 -19.01 3.56 -7.63
N PRO A 218 -18.74 2.60 -8.54
CA PRO A 218 -17.40 2.06 -8.71
C PRO A 218 -16.39 3.13 -9.14
N ILE A 219 -15.20 3.07 -8.58
CA ILE A 219 -14.03 3.87 -8.98
C ILE A 219 -12.85 2.92 -9.20
N MET A 220 -11.88 3.32 -10.00
CA MET A 220 -10.71 2.51 -10.29
C MET A 220 -9.45 3.14 -9.68
N ALA A 221 -8.44 2.32 -9.36
CA ALA A 221 -7.15 2.82 -8.85
C ALA A 221 -6.48 3.83 -9.81
N ILE A 222 -6.69 3.69 -11.12
CA ILE A 222 -6.18 4.63 -12.13
C ILE A 222 -6.80 6.02 -12.02
N ASP A 223 -7.98 6.15 -11.40
CA ASP A 223 -8.69 7.42 -11.23
C ASP A 223 -8.09 8.28 -10.11
N LEU A 224 -7.26 7.68 -9.23
CA LEU A 224 -6.62 8.42 -8.13
C LEU A 224 -5.64 9.47 -8.65
N LEU A 225 -4.88 9.17 -9.70
CA LEU A 225 -3.91 10.12 -10.26
C LEU A 225 -4.58 11.44 -10.74
N PRO A 226 -5.60 11.42 -11.63
CA PRO A 226 -6.26 12.65 -12.05
C PRO A 226 -7.08 13.31 -10.91
N THR A 227 -7.62 12.54 -9.97
CA THR A 227 -8.31 13.08 -8.80
C THR A 227 -7.36 13.87 -7.89
N ILE A 228 -6.18 13.32 -7.60
CA ILE A 228 -5.13 14.01 -6.83
C ILE A 228 -4.64 15.24 -7.59
N ALA A 229 -4.49 15.16 -8.91
CA ALA A 229 -4.10 16.31 -9.72
C ALA A 229 -5.11 17.45 -9.61
N GLU A 230 -6.40 17.14 -9.66
CA GLU A 230 -7.47 18.15 -9.52
C GLU A 230 -7.48 18.78 -8.11
N ILE A 231 -7.36 17.98 -7.05
CA ILE A 231 -7.33 18.49 -5.66
C ILE A 231 -6.12 19.40 -5.41
N THR A 232 -4.97 19.10 -6.04
CA THR A 232 -3.72 19.82 -5.81
C THR A 232 -3.42 20.89 -6.87
N ASP A 233 -4.31 21.07 -7.84
CA ASP A 233 -4.08 21.92 -9.02
C ASP A 233 -2.76 21.58 -9.72
N ALA A 234 -2.40 20.29 -9.79
CA ALA A 234 -1.18 19.82 -10.42
C ALA A 234 -1.42 19.43 -11.88
N GLU A 235 -0.47 19.77 -12.76
CA GLU A 235 -0.56 19.40 -14.16
C GLU A 235 -0.40 17.88 -14.31
N LEU A 236 -1.31 17.26 -15.07
CA LEU A 236 -1.25 15.87 -15.44
C LEU A 236 -0.06 15.62 -16.42
N PRO A 237 0.47 14.38 -16.48
CA PRO A 237 1.43 13.99 -17.48
C PRO A 237 0.91 14.27 -18.90
N LYS A 238 1.82 14.65 -19.82
CA LYS A 238 1.46 14.87 -21.23
C LYS A 238 1.04 13.59 -21.96
N ASN A 239 1.47 12.44 -21.46
CA ASN A 239 1.08 11.15 -22.00
C ASN A 239 -0.41 10.91 -21.72
N LYS A 240 -1.08 10.22 -22.65
CA LYS A 240 -2.45 9.78 -22.45
C LYS A 240 -2.53 8.90 -21.19
N ILE A 241 -3.48 9.19 -20.34
CA ILE A 241 -3.84 8.37 -19.16
C ILE A 241 -5.28 7.87 -19.33
N ASP A 242 -5.60 6.73 -18.73
CA ASP A 242 -6.93 6.11 -18.82
C ASP A 242 -7.83 6.52 -17.65
N GLY A 243 -7.24 6.91 -16.51
CA GLY A 243 -7.97 7.38 -15.34
C GLY A 243 -8.69 8.71 -15.59
N LYS A 244 -9.79 8.90 -14.89
CA LYS A 244 -10.61 10.12 -14.89
C LYS A 244 -10.84 10.57 -13.45
N SER A 245 -10.86 11.88 -13.20
CA SER A 245 -11.12 12.37 -11.84
C SER A 245 -12.51 11.96 -11.34
N VAL A 246 -12.51 11.46 -10.11
CA VAL A 246 -13.73 11.08 -9.38
C VAL A 246 -14.05 12.05 -8.23
N LEU A 247 -13.43 13.22 -8.21
CA LEU A 247 -13.60 14.20 -7.13
C LEU A 247 -15.09 14.53 -6.91
N LYS A 248 -15.86 14.74 -7.96
CA LYS A 248 -17.30 15.03 -7.87
C LYS A 248 -18.11 13.91 -7.24
N ILE A 249 -17.70 12.64 -7.46
CA ILE A 249 -18.31 11.48 -6.80
C ILE A 249 -17.98 11.51 -5.31
N LEU A 250 -16.71 11.77 -4.97
CA LEU A 250 -16.24 11.81 -3.59
C LEU A 250 -16.90 12.97 -2.81
N THR A 251 -17.13 14.12 -3.42
CA THR A 251 -17.84 15.27 -2.80
C THR A 251 -19.36 15.13 -2.81
N GLY A 252 -19.91 14.21 -3.62
CA GLY A 252 -21.35 13.99 -3.75
C GLY A 252 -22.05 14.93 -4.73
N GLU A 253 -21.29 15.62 -5.56
CA GLU A 253 -21.81 16.45 -6.64
C GLU A 253 -22.28 15.63 -7.85
N ASP A 254 -21.74 14.41 -8.00
CA ASP A 254 -22.11 13.45 -9.04
C ASP A 254 -22.23 12.04 -8.45
N HIS A 255 -22.99 11.19 -9.12
CA HIS A 255 -23.22 9.79 -8.75
C HIS A 255 -22.93 8.83 -9.91
N GLN A 256 -22.50 9.35 -11.06
CA GLN A 256 -22.19 8.55 -12.23
C GLN A 256 -20.69 8.34 -12.35
N SER A 257 -20.27 7.08 -12.56
CA SER A 257 -18.88 6.81 -12.85
C SER A 257 -18.45 7.48 -14.16
N PRO A 258 -17.25 8.10 -14.19
CA PRO A 258 -16.70 8.63 -15.42
C PRO A 258 -16.16 7.52 -16.34
N GLN A 259 -16.03 6.29 -15.84
CA GLN A 259 -15.57 5.13 -16.60
C GLN A 259 -16.74 4.45 -17.32
N GLU A 260 -16.48 3.98 -18.55
CA GLU A 260 -17.46 3.27 -19.37
C GLU A 260 -17.45 1.74 -19.11
N ALA A 261 -16.33 1.24 -18.59
CA ALA A 261 -16.12 -0.17 -18.24
C ALA A 261 -15.08 -0.30 -17.11
N TYR A 262 -15.15 -1.43 -16.41
CA TYR A 262 -14.28 -1.78 -15.29
C TYR A 262 -13.55 -3.09 -15.55
#